data_b139409234b63311a239e498f848684c
#
_entry.id   b139409234b63311a239e498f848684c
#
_cell.length_a   1.000
_cell.length_b   1.000
_cell.length_c   1.000
_cell.angle_alpha   90.00
_cell.angle_beta   90.00
_cell.angle_gamma   90.00
#
_symmetry.space_group_name_H-M   'P 1'
#
loop_
_entity.id
_entity.type
_entity.pdbx_description
1 polymer ?
#
loop_
_entity_poly.entity_id
_entity_poly.type
_entity_poly.pdbx_seq_one_letter_code
_entity_poly.pdbx_strand_id
1 'polypeptide(L)'
;MNKRYQVFVSSTYADLKKERQHVLQALMEMDCIPAGMELFPAADEEQWEFIKSVIDDCDYYLLIIGGRYGSTTDEGISYTEKEFDYAVENGLKVVALVHGSPDDIPFGKSEQDPHLRAKLLRFKDKVMDGRLIKFWNQANELPGLVALSLSKTIKMYPAVGWVRASNIASEDLLLELNDLRKQNIELQGKLSKLSADLTPTINGIADIDSTITLHGTYKVNHGRNYGVGTYDFTSEISWRKLFSLIAPYIVEHPNDTSVKLTLATSLHQLIESKGYSHTLNDQEFKTVTIQLKAYGLIKTQYLKTTKGGMALFWSLTDKGEQLMIESRIVRENT
;
A
#
# COMPACT_ATOMS: atom_id res chain seq x y z
N MET A 1 12.23 -1.00 -11.51
CA MET A 1 13.41 -1.82 -11.16
C MET A 1 13.52 -2.92 -12.20
N ASN A 2 14.65 -3.01 -12.94
CA ASN A 2 14.89 -4.10 -13.87
C ASN A 2 15.30 -5.33 -13.05
N LYS A 3 14.35 -6.21 -12.77
CA LYS A 3 14.60 -7.52 -12.19
C LYS A 3 14.95 -8.51 -13.28
N ARG A 4 15.89 -9.40 -13.01
CA ARG A 4 16.16 -10.60 -13.81
C ARG A 4 15.77 -11.81 -13.00
N TYR A 5 15.24 -12.83 -13.66
CA TYR A 5 14.85 -14.06 -13.00
C TYR A 5 15.83 -15.17 -13.36
N GLN A 6 16.24 -15.93 -12.35
CA GLN A 6 17.08 -17.10 -12.54
C GLN A 6 16.20 -18.32 -12.78
N VAL A 7 16.49 -19.05 -13.87
CA VAL A 7 15.68 -20.17 -14.34
C VAL A 7 16.54 -21.42 -14.43
N PHE A 8 16.23 -22.42 -13.62
CA PHE A 8 16.88 -23.71 -13.73
C PHE A 8 16.39 -24.46 -14.96
N VAL A 9 17.30 -24.92 -15.82
CA VAL A 9 17.00 -25.68 -17.03
C VAL A 9 17.38 -27.13 -16.83
N SER A 10 16.39 -27.98 -16.60
CA SER A 10 16.53 -29.42 -16.42
C SER A 10 16.16 -30.20 -17.68
N SER A 11 16.98 -31.09 -18.07
CA SER A 11 16.74 -32.11 -19.13
C SER A 11 17.85 -33.14 -19.17
N THR A 12 17.63 -34.22 -19.91
CA THR A 12 18.75 -35.07 -20.36
C THR A 12 19.69 -34.28 -21.29
N TYR A 13 20.99 -34.56 -21.23
CA TYR A 13 21.98 -33.80 -22.00
C TYR A 13 22.27 -34.40 -23.36
N ALA A 14 22.52 -35.74 -23.41
CA ALA A 14 23.08 -36.39 -24.60
C ALA A 14 22.18 -36.30 -25.85
N ASP A 15 20.87 -36.38 -25.66
CA ASP A 15 19.86 -36.36 -26.72
C ASP A 15 19.30 -34.93 -26.99
N LEU A 16 19.40 -34.03 -26.05
CA LEU A 16 18.75 -32.72 -26.10
C LEU A 16 19.73 -31.52 -26.20
N LYS A 17 20.99 -31.74 -26.59
CA LYS A 17 22.03 -30.68 -26.70
C LYS A 17 21.55 -29.47 -27.52
N LYS A 18 20.95 -29.71 -28.69
CA LYS A 18 20.48 -28.67 -29.59
C LYS A 18 19.25 -27.95 -29.01
N GLU A 19 18.35 -28.71 -28.45
CA GLU A 19 17.14 -28.25 -27.82
C GLU A 19 17.45 -27.32 -26.62
N ARG A 20 18.41 -27.73 -25.78
CA ARG A 20 18.91 -26.91 -24.65
C ARG A 20 19.50 -25.58 -25.10
N GLN A 21 20.35 -25.62 -26.18
CA GLN A 21 20.93 -24.38 -26.72
C GLN A 21 19.87 -23.38 -27.14
N HIS A 22 18.80 -23.81 -27.83
CA HIS A 22 17.67 -22.92 -28.17
C HIS A 22 16.94 -22.37 -26.96
N VAL A 23 16.75 -23.17 -25.91
CA VAL A 23 16.12 -22.74 -24.67
C VAL A 23 16.99 -21.75 -23.90
N LEU A 24 18.28 -22.02 -23.74
CA LEU A 24 19.21 -21.11 -23.07
C LEU A 24 19.30 -19.75 -23.78
N GLN A 25 19.35 -19.77 -25.14
CA GLN A 25 19.32 -18.53 -25.92
C GLN A 25 18.03 -17.76 -25.68
N ALA A 26 16.87 -18.43 -25.73
CA ALA A 26 15.58 -17.79 -25.48
C ALA A 26 15.49 -17.15 -24.08
N LEU A 27 16.01 -17.82 -23.05
CA LEU A 27 16.07 -17.29 -21.70
C LEU A 27 16.94 -16.02 -21.63
N MET A 28 18.09 -16.01 -22.28
CA MET A 28 18.95 -14.81 -22.33
C MET A 28 18.29 -13.66 -23.08
N GLU A 29 17.58 -13.92 -24.20
CA GLU A 29 16.81 -12.91 -24.92
C GLU A 29 15.61 -12.35 -24.12
N MET A 30 15.13 -13.12 -23.14
CA MET A 30 14.11 -12.68 -22.18
C MET A 30 14.68 -11.95 -20.95
N ASP A 31 15.97 -11.59 -20.95
CA ASP A 31 16.68 -11.03 -19.79
C ASP A 31 16.67 -11.95 -18.55
N CYS A 32 16.45 -13.25 -18.71
CA CYS A 32 16.57 -14.23 -17.65
C CYS A 32 18.03 -14.72 -17.50
N ILE A 33 18.35 -15.24 -16.33
CA ILE A 33 19.64 -15.85 -16.01
C ILE A 33 19.43 -17.38 -16.08
N PRO A 34 19.89 -18.06 -17.13
CA PRO A 34 19.78 -19.51 -17.19
C PRO A 34 20.75 -20.16 -16.20
N ALA A 35 20.29 -21.17 -15.48
CA ALA A 35 21.09 -22.04 -14.63
C ALA A 35 20.87 -23.50 -15.03
N GLY A 36 21.89 -24.31 -14.98
CA GLY A 36 21.80 -25.72 -15.33
C GLY A 36 23.18 -26.37 -15.35
N MET A 37 23.22 -27.64 -15.78
CA MET A 37 24.41 -28.47 -15.74
C MET A 37 25.62 -27.93 -16.55
N GLU A 38 25.36 -27.00 -17.48
CA GLU A 38 26.45 -26.35 -18.26
C GLU A 38 27.33 -25.44 -17.39
N LEU A 39 26.84 -25.04 -16.24
CA LEU A 39 27.52 -24.15 -15.30
C LEU A 39 28.24 -24.92 -14.18
N PHE A 40 28.11 -26.25 -14.15
CA PHE A 40 28.67 -27.03 -13.06
C PHE A 40 30.20 -27.11 -13.20
N PRO A 41 30.95 -26.72 -12.17
CA PRO A 41 32.38 -26.89 -12.14
C PRO A 41 32.75 -28.39 -12.08
N ALA A 42 33.93 -28.75 -12.61
CA ALA A 42 34.53 -30.04 -12.34
C ALA A 42 35.04 -30.01 -10.88
N ALA A 43 34.21 -30.35 -9.92
CA ALA A 43 34.52 -30.35 -8.49
C ALA A 43 34.30 -31.76 -7.90
N ASP A 44 35.07 -32.08 -6.86
CA ASP A 44 34.97 -33.35 -6.12
C ASP A 44 33.82 -33.37 -5.07
N GLU A 45 32.96 -32.33 -5.05
CA GLU A 45 31.82 -32.28 -4.16
C GLU A 45 30.74 -33.26 -4.59
N GLU A 46 29.89 -33.69 -3.65
CA GLU A 46 28.73 -34.51 -3.97
C GLU A 46 27.83 -33.73 -4.96
N GLN A 47 27.85 -34.17 -6.19
CA GLN A 47 27.18 -33.53 -7.33
C GLN A 47 25.73 -33.14 -7.01
N TRP A 48 25.05 -33.92 -6.18
CA TRP A 48 23.66 -33.69 -5.83
C TRP A 48 23.48 -32.49 -4.91
N GLU A 49 24.31 -32.27 -3.89
CA GLU A 49 24.24 -31.13 -3.00
C GLU A 49 24.47 -29.81 -3.74
N PHE A 50 25.41 -29.83 -4.68
CA PHE A 50 25.65 -28.68 -5.54
C PHE A 50 24.44 -28.37 -6.44
N ILE A 51 23.80 -29.39 -7.04
CA ILE A 51 22.59 -29.21 -7.86
C ILE A 51 21.49 -28.58 -7.04
N LYS A 52 21.26 -29.05 -5.80
CA LYS A 52 20.26 -28.48 -4.88
C LYS A 52 20.51 -27.00 -4.63
N SER A 53 21.75 -26.61 -4.33
CA SER A 53 22.07 -25.20 -4.05
C SER A 53 21.79 -24.30 -5.28
N VAL A 54 22.03 -24.80 -6.49
CA VAL A 54 21.71 -24.04 -7.72
C VAL A 54 20.19 -23.93 -7.93
N ILE A 55 19.43 -25.00 -7.63
CA ILE A 55 17.95 -24.96 -7.72
C ILE A 55 17.38 -23.99 -6.69
N ASP A 56 17.92 -23.96 -5.47
CA ASP A 56 17.47 -23.08 -4.38
C ASP A 56 17.65 -21.59 -4.72
N ASP A 57 18.68 -21.27 -5.51
CA ASP A 57 18.94 -19.90 -5.99
C ASP A 57 18.04 -19.51 -7.18
N CYS A 58 17.27 -20.45 -7.75
CA CYS A 58 16.44 -20.20 -8.92
C CYS A 58 15.03 -19.75 -8.57
N ASP A 59 14.49 -18.84 -9.37
CA ASP A 59 13.12 -18.34 -9.25
C ASP A 59 12.09 -19.26 -9.92
N TYR A 60 12.49 -19.94 -10.98
CA TYR A 60 11.64 -20.83 -11.80
C TYR A 60 12.41 -22.07 -12.23
N TYR A 61 11.67 -23.14 -12.48
CA TYR A 61 12.19 -24.39 -12.98
C TYR A 61 11.60 -24.69 -14.36
N LEU A 62 12.46 -24.92 -15.36
CA LEU A 62 12.09 -25.26 -16.71
C LEU A 62 12.56 -26.67 -17.03
N LEU A 63 11.61 -27.56 -17.33
CA LEU A 63 11.86 -28.97 -17.65
C LEU A 63 11.64 -29.24 -19.13
N ILE A 64 12.59 -29.90 -19.77
CA ILE A 64 12.46 -30.36 -21.15
C ILE A 64 12.58 -31.89 -21.14
N ILE A 65 11.54 -32.60 -21.61
CA ILE A 65 11.54 -34.05 -21.71
C ILE A 65 11.52 -34.46 -23.19
N GLY A 66 12.54 -35.21 -23.56
CA GLY A 66 12.69 -35.84 -24.88
C GLY A 66 12.39 -37.33 -24.88
N GLY A 67 13.29 -38.09 -25.53
CA GLY A 67 13.19 -39.52 -25.74
C GLY A 67 13.96 -40.40 -24.75
N ARG A 68 14.72 -39.82 -23.81
CA ARG A 68 15.53 -40.59 -22.86
C ARG A 68 15.13 -40.28 -21.41
N TYR A 69 15.31 -41.28 -20.54
CA TYR A 69 15.14 -41.13 -19.09
C TYR A 69 16.36 -40.45 -18.46
N GLY A 70 17.53 -40.70 -19.02
CA GLY A 70 18.81 -40.15 -18.60
C GLY A 70 19.58 -41.03 -17.62
N SER A 71 20.72 -40.51 -17.15
CA SER A 71 21.55 -41.18 -16.15
C SER A 71 20.83 -41.33 -14.82
N THR A 72 20.96 -42.49 -14.19
CA THR A 72 20.29 -42.80 -12.92
C THR A 72 21.26 -42.74 -11.76
N THR A 73 20.74 -42.38 -10.59
CA THR A 73 21.43 -42.52 -9.29
C THR A 73 21.49 -43.99 -8.89
N ASP A 74 22.17 -44.29 -7.78
CA ASP A 74 22.24 -45.66 -7.18
C ASP A 74 20.83 -46.15 -6.79
N GLU A 75 19.90 -45.28 -6.52
CA GLU A 75 18.50 -45.58 -6.24
C GLU A 75 17.71 -45.91 -7.53
N GLY A 76 18.33 -45.76 -8.69
CA GLY A 76 17.74 -46.02 -9.99
C GLY A 76 16.75 -44.94 -10.47
N ILE A 77 16.74 -43.77 -9.89
CA ILE A 77 15.97 -42.60 -10.32
C ILE A 77 16.86 -41.72 -11.18
N SER A 78 16.35 -41.14 -12.28
CA SER A 78 17.17 -40.24 -13.09
C SER A 78 17.44 -38.92 -12.38
N TYR A 79 18.60 -38.31 -12.66
CA TYR A 79 18.93 -36.99 -12.12
C TYR A 79 17.86 -35.96 -12.52
N THR A 80 17.36 -36.00 -13.73
CA THR A 80 16.28 -35.10 -14.18
C THR A 80 14.98 -35.26 -13.39
N GLU A 81 14.59 -36.50 -13.05
CA GLU A 81 13.44 -36.73 -12.18
C GLU A 81 13.70 -36.29 -10.75
N LYS A 82 14.88 -36.54 -10.21
CA LYS A 82 15.27 -36.12 -8.85
C LYS A 82 15.31 -34.59 -8.72
N GLU A 83 15.83 -33.87 -9.73
CA GLU A 83 15.80 -32.40 -9.83
C GLU A 83 14.38 -31.88 -9.85
N PHE A 84 13.50 -32.50 -10.63
CA PHE A 84 12.10 -32.12 -10.73
C PHE A 84 11.38 -32.30 -9.39
N ASP A 85 11.58 -33.44 -8.72
CA ASP A 85 10.97 -33.70 -7.41
C ASP A 85 11.40 -32.65 -6.39
N TYR A 86 12.71 -32.39 -6.31
CA TYR A 86 13.26 -31.40 -5.42
C TYR A 86 12.70 -29.98 -5.68
N ALA A 87 12.61 -29.58 -6.95
CA ALA A 87 12.06 -28.28 -7.32
C ALA A 87 10.60 -28.14 -6.94
N VAL A 88 9.80 -29.21 -7.10
CA VAL A 88 8.37 -29.23 -6.72
C VAL A 88 8.21 -29.20 -5.20
N GLU A 89 9.00 -29.98 -4.46
CA GLU A 89 9.00 -30.00 -2.98
C GLU A 89 9.32 -28.62 -2.40
N ASN A 90 10.26 -27.88 -3.01
CA ASN A 90 10.61 -26.51 -2.62
C ASN A 90 9.66 -25.42 -3.18
N GLY A 91 8.58 -25.81 -3.85
CA GLY A 91 7.53 -24.91 -4.30
C GLY A 91 7.86 -24.07 -5.53
N LEU A 92 8.96 -24.35 -6.26
CA LEU A 92 9.30 -23.67 -7.50
C LEU A 92 8.18 -23.87 -8.53
N LYS A 93 7.92 -22.81 -9.31
CA LYS A 93 6.94 -22.91 -10.40
C LYS A 93 7.59 -23.57 -11.61
N VAL A 94 7.01 -24.70 -12.01
CA VAL A 94 7.52 -25.55 -13.08
C VAL A 94 6.89 -25.16 -14.42
N VAL A 95 7.72 -24.94 -15.43
CA VAL A 95 7.35 -24.88 -16.84
C VAL A 95 7.83 -26.18 -17.50
N ALA A 96 6.93 -27.06 -17.90
CA ALA A 96 7.27 -28.35 -18.50
C ALA A 96 6.98 -28.37 -20.00
N LEU A 97 7.99 -28.75 -20.78
CA LEU A 97 7.98 -28.89 -22.22
C LEU A 97 8.26 -30.37 -22.57
N VAL A 98 7.25 -31.09 -23.05
CA VAL A 98 7.34 -32.54 -23.30
C VAL A 98 7.27 -32.80 -24.78
N HIS A 99 8.09 -33.71 -25.29
CA HIS A 99 8.03 -34.10 -26.72
C HIS A 99 6.70 -34.77 -27.05
N GLY A 100 5.97 -34.20 -28.04
CA GLY A 100 4.60 -34.57 -28.35
C GLY A 100 4.46 -35.89 -29.15
N SER A 101 5.46 -36.24 -29.93
CA SER A 101 5.44 -37.41 -30.82
C SER A 101 6.60 -38.34 -30.51
N PRO A 102 6.49 -39.25 -29.54
CA PRO A 102 7.56 -40.17 -29.16
C PRO A 102 8.11 -41.05 -30.34
N ASP A 103 7.22 -41.36 -31.26
CA ASP A 103 7.56 -42.21 -32.41
C ASP A 103 8.36 -41.47 -33.50
N ASP A 104 8.34 -40.16 -33.51
CA ASP A 104 9.14 -39.33 -34.42
C ASP A 104 10.56 -39.03 -33.89
N ILE A 105 10.87 -39.45 -32.67
CA ILE A 105 12.18 -39.23 -32.09
C ILE A 105 13.17 -40.21 -32.74
N PRO A 106 14.31 -39.70 -33.31
CA PRO A 106 15.33 -40.56 -33.89
C PRO A 106 15.79 -41.64 -32.92
N PHE A 107 16.01 -42.86 -33.43
CA PHE A 107 16.46 -44.03 -32.64
C PHE A 107 17.61 -43.69 -31.71
N GLY A 108 18.62 -42.93 -32.20
CA GLY A 108 19.77 -42.51 -31.40
C GLY A 108 19.47 -41.54 -30.27
N LYS A 109 18.27 -40.91 -30.26
CA LYS A 109 17.81 -40.01 -29.20
C LYS A 109 16.72 -40.64 -28.33
N SER A 110 16.31 -41.88 -28.61
CA SER A 110 15.28 -42.60 -27.87
C SER A 110 15.90 -43.56 -26.84
N GLU A 111 15.16 -43.84 -25.77
CA GLU A 111 15.55 -44.82 -24.77
C GLU A 111 15.45 -46.23 -25.33
N GLN A 112 16.58 -46.94 -25.29
CA GLN A 112 16.68 -48.28 -25.85
C GLN A 112 16.41 -49.37 -24.81
N ASP A 113 16.68 -49.10 -23.54
CA ASP A 113 16.42 -50.01 -22.45
C ASP A 113 14.93 -50.02 -22.13
N PRO A 114 14.23 -51.18 -22.23
CA PRO A 114 12.78 -51.27 -21.95
C PRO A 114 12.44 -50.84 -20.52
N HIS A 115 13.31 -51.08 -19.56
CA HIS A 115 13.08 -50.71 -18.15
C HIS A 115 13.17 -49.18 -17.96
N LEU A 116 14.17 -48.54 -18.50
CA LEU A 116 14.32 -47.08 -18.48
C LEU A 116 13.21 -46.41 -19.31
N ARG A 117 12.78 -47.03 -20.42
CA ARG A 117 11.64 -46.54 -21.19
C ARG A 117 10.35 -46.52 -20.37
N ALA A 118 10.11 -47.58 -19.60
CA ALA A 118 8.94 -47.64 -18.70
C ALA A 118 9.03 -46.57 -17.59
N LYS A 119 10.23 -46.28 -17.07
CA LYS A 119 10.45 -45.20 -16.11
C LYS A 119 10.22 -43.83 -16.76
N LEU A 120 10.70 -43.60 -17.99
CA LEU A 120 10.44 -42.34 -18.70
C LEU A 120 8.95 -42.07 -18.87
N LEU A 121 8.16 -43.08 -19.23
CA LEU A 121 6.72 -42.94 -19.38
C LEU A 121 6.05 -42.56 -18.05
N ARG A 122 6.41 -43.24 -16.95
CA ARG A 122 5.91 -42.90 -15.61
C ARG A 122 6.31 -41.49 -15.19
N PHE A 123 7.50 -41.07 -15.52
CA PHE A 123 7.96 -39.70 -15.22
C PHE A 123 7.18 -38.68 -16.05
N LYS A 124 6.91 -38.93 -17.34
CA LYS A 124 6.04 -38.09 -18.16
C LYS A 124 4.66 -37.96 -17.54
N ASP A 125 4.03 -39.08 -17.13
CA ASP A 125 2.72 -39.08 -16.50
C ASP A 125 2.73 -38.27 -15.20
N LYS A 126 3.75 -38.43 -14.35
CA LYS A 126 3.96 -37.66 -13.11
C LYS A 126 4.08 -36.16 -13.37
N VAL A 127 4.79 -35.75 -14.41
CA VAL A 127 4.96 -34.33 -14.78
C VAL A 127 3.64 -33.75 -15.31
N MET A 128 2.83 -34.54 -16.03
CA MET A 128 1.56 -34.14 -16.60
C MET A 128 0.44 -34.08 -15.56
N ASP A 129 0.55 -34.81 -14.46
CA ASP A 129 -0.48 -34.86 -13.43
C ASP A 129 -0.66 -33.49 -12.74
N GLY A 130 -1.87 -32.94 -12.83
CA GLY A 130 -2.25 -31.66 -12.22
C GLY A 130 -1.55 -30.42 -12.77
N ARG A 131 -0.83 -30.51 -13.92
CA ARG A 131 -0.07 -29.38 -14.51
C ARG A 131 -0.45 -29.12 -15.96
N LEU A 132 -0.43 -27.86 -16.35
CA LEU A 132 -0.52 -27.43 -17.74
C LEU A 132 0.87 -27.51 -18.38
N ILE A 133 1.08 -28.51 -19.22
CA ILE A 133 2.33 -28.69 -19.98
C ILE A 133 2.18 -28.13 -21.40
N LYS A 134 3.32 -27.99 -22.11
CA LYS A 134 3.36 -27.72 -23.54
C LYS A 134 4.06 -28.84 -24.27
N PHE A 135 3.51 -29.22 -25.41
CA PHE A 135 4.15 -30.17 -26.30
C PHE A 135 5.00 -29.45 -27.34
N TRP A 136 6.12 -30.07 -27.68
CA TRP A 136 7.02 -29.65 -28.75
C TRP A 136 7.41 -30.86 -29.62
N ASN A 137 7.68 -30.63 -30.89
CA ASN A 137 8.14 -31.67 -31.82
C ASN A 137 9.48 -31.33 -32.45
N GLN A 138 9.78 -30.06 -32.63
CA GLN A 138 11.02 -29.59 -33.22
C GLN A 138 11.74 -28.57 -32.31
N ALA A 139 13.05 -28.60 -32.28
CA ALA A 139 13.89 -27.75 -31.47
C ALA A 139 13.62 -26.24 -31.68
N ASN A 140 13.25 -25.82 -32.89
CA ASN A 140 12.96 -24.46 -33.26
C ASN A 140 11.61 -23.92 -32.67
N GLU A 141 10.75 -24.80 -32.16
CA GLU A 141 9.51 -24.41 -31.48
C GLU A 141 9.75 -23.96 -30.02
N LEU A 142 10.83 -24.53 -29.43
CA LEU A 142 11.11 -24.32 -28.00
C LEU A 142 11.26 -22.84 -27.59
N PRO A 143 11.97 -21.97 -28.34
CA PRO A 143 12.06 -20.55 -27.96
C PRO A 143 10.72 -19.88 -27.77
N GLY A 144 9.79 -20.07 -28.71
CA GLY A 144 8.44 -19.52 -28.63
C GLY A 144 7.63 -20.09 -27.46
N LEU A 145 7.73 -21.40 -27.23
CA LEU A 145 7.03 -22.07 -26.12
C LEU A 145 7.57 -21.61 -24.75
N VAL A 146 8.90 -21.47 -24.63
CA VAL A 146 9.55 -20.93 -23.43
C VAL A 146 9.08 -19.50 -23.16
N ALA A 147 9.19 -18.63 -24.18
CA ALA A 147 8.82 -17.23 -24.03
C ALA A 147 7.35 -17.05 -23.58
N LEU A 148 6.42 -17.76 -24.23
CA LEU A 148 5.00 -17.68 -23.89
C LEU A 148 4.68 -18.26 -22.51
N SER A 149 5.25 -19.43 -22.18
CA SER A 149 4.95 -20.13 -20.93
C SER A 149 5.58 -19.44 -19.73
N LEU A 150 6.87 -19.08 -19.82
CA LEU A 150 7.61 -18.45 -18.73
C LEU A 150 7.10 -17.04 -18.45
N SER A 151 6.83 -16.22 -19.49
CA SER A 151 6.25 -14.88 -19.30
C SER A 151 4.90 -14.94 -18.59
N LYS A 152 4.07 -15.93 -18.93
CA LYS A 152 2.80 -16.18 -18.24
C LYS A 152 2.99 -16.58 -16.78
N THR A 153 3.95 -17.48 -16.55
CA THR A 153 4.28 -17.96 -15.20
C THR A 153 4.83 -16.83 -14.33
N ILE A 154 5.74 -16.02 -14.85
CA ILE A 154 6.27 -14.83 -14.15
C ILE A 154 5.14 -13.85 -13.78
N LYS A 155 4.19 -13.62 -14.70
CA LYS A 155 3.08 -12.72 -14.46
C LYS A 155 2.08 -13.24 -13.41
N MET A 156 1.84 -14.54 -13.40
CA MET A 156 0.88 -15.17 -12.47
C MET A 156 1.50 -15.44 -11.09
N TYR A 157 2.77 -15.74 -11.05
CA TYR A 157 3.52 -16.15 -9.85
C TYR A 157 4.85 -15.36 -9.80
N PRO A 158 4.80 -14.06 -9.50
CA PRO A 158 6.01 -13.23 -9.46
C PRO A 158 6.94 -13.71 -8.34
N ALA A 159 8.21 -13.94 -8.69
CA ALA A 159 9.27 -14.31 -7.76
C ALA A 159 10.08 -13.08 -7.29
N VAL A 160 11.03 -13.31 -6.39
CA VAL A 160 11.91 -12.26 -5.86
C VAL A 160 12.79 -11.68 -6.96
N GLY A 161 13.45 -12.54 -7.73
CA GLY A 161 14.36 -12.16 -8.80
C GLY A 161 15.65 -11.52 -8.32
N TRP A 162 16.55 -11.26 -9.26
CA TRP A 162 17.87 -10.67 -9.05
C TRP A 162 17.90 -9.21 -9.50
N VAL A 163 18.46 -8.34 -8.69
CA VAL A 163 18.71 -6.95 -9.03
C VAL A 163 20.18 -6.60 -8.82
N ARG A 164 20.69 -5.65 -9.58
CA ARG A 164 22.07 -5.16 -9.34
C ARG A 164 22.14 -4.50 -7.98
N ALA A 165 23.20 -4.75 -7.23
CA ALA A 165 23.44 -4.15 -5.91
C ALA A 165 23.36 -2.62 -5.93
N SER A 166 23.75 -1.97 -7.03
CA SER A 166 23.60 -0.50 -7.19
C SER A 166 22.16 -0.01 -7.21
N ASN A 167 21.18 -0.90 -7.40
CA ASN A 167 19.75 -0.59 -7.42
C ASN A 167 19.06 -0.88 -6.09
N ILE A 168 19.79 -1.41 -5.13
CA ILE A 168 19.35 -1.61 -3.74
C ILE A 168 19.78 -0.38 -2.97
N ALA A 169 18.86 0.20 -2.17
CA ALA A 169 19.24 1.27 -1.26
C ALA A 169 20.41 0.79 -0.40
N SER A 170 21.52 1.50 -0.43
CA SER A 170 22.69 1.13 0.37
C SER A 170 22.28 1.10 1.85
N GLU A 171 22.94 0.27 2.63
CA GLU A 171 22.74 0.17 4.07
C GLU A 171 22.88 1.55 4.74
N ASP A 172 23.80 2.38 4.23
CA ASP A 172 24.00 3.77 4.64
C ASP A 172 22.76 4.65 4.42
N LEU A 173 22.06 4.47 3.29
CA LEU A 173 20.84 5.21 2.95
C LEU A 173 19.67 4.82 3.86
N LEU A 174 19.59 3.55 4.28
CA LEU A 174 18.61 3.07 5.24
C LEU A 174 18.91 3.60 6.65
N LEU A 175 20.18 3.69 7.05
CA LEU A 175 20.61 4.28 8.31
C LEU A 175 20.29 5.78 8.33
N GLU A 176 20.63 6.52 7.27
CA GLU A 176 20.32 7.96 7.14
C GLU A 176 18.81 8.22 7.20
N LEU A 177 17.99 7.39 6.54
CA LEU A 177 16.53 7.48 6.57
C LEU A 177 15.96 7.24 7.96
N ASN A 178 16.51 6.30 8.71
CA ASN A 178 16.14 6.04 10.10
C ASN A 178 16.53 7.20 11.03
N ASP A 179 17.72 7.78 10.84
CA ASP A 179 18.17 8.93 11.62
C ASP A 179 17.35 10.18 11.32
N LEU A 180 17.03 10.45 10.07
CA LEU A 180 16.12 11.53 9.69
C LEU A 180 14.72 11.35 10.28
N ARG A 181 14.19 10.12 10.33
CA ARG A 181 12.92 9.84 11.01
C ARG A 181 12.98 10.13 12.50
N LYS A 182 14.03 9.72 13.21
CA LYS A 182 14.23 10.02 14.64
C LYS A 182 14.30 11.53 14.88
N GLN A 183 15.08 12.26 14.08
CA GLN A 183 15.17 13.71 14.16
C GLN A 183 13.83 14.40 13.92
N ASN A 184 13.05 13.92 12.97
CA ASN A 184 11.72 14.48 12.69
C ASN A 184 10.76 14.29 13.86
N ILE A 185 10.75 13.12 14.49
CA ILE A 185 9.94 12.84 15.69
C ILE A 185 10.39 13.74 16.86
N GLU A 186 11.69 13.91 17.05
CA GLU A 186 12.23 14.77 18.10
C GLU A 186 11.87 16.26 17.88
N LEU A 187 12.00 16.74 16.64
CA LEU A 187 11.63 18.11 16.26
C LEU A 187 10.13 18.37 16.41
N GLN A 188 9.29 17.43 16.02
CA GLN A 188 7.84 17.51 16.24
C GLN A 188 7.49 17.54 17.73
N GLY A 189 8.18 16.74 18.54
CA GLY A 189 8.04 16.75 20.00
C GLY A 189 8.47 18.08 20.63
N LYS A 190 9.53 18.71 20.12
CA LYS A 190 9.95 20.07 20.55
C LYS A 190 8.95 21.13 20.12
N LEU A 191 8.42 21.06 18.91
CA LEU A 191 7.39 21.98 18.41
C LEU A 191 6.09 21.88 19.21
N SER A 192 5.65 20.68 19.56
CA SER A 192 4.44 20.49 20.37
C SER A 192 4.60 21.03 21.80
N LYS A 193 5.78 20.88 22.41
CA LYS A 193 6.10 21.49 23.72
C LYS A 193 6.12 23.01 23.64
N LEU A 194 6.80 23.60 22.64
CA LEU A 194 6.84 25.04 22.41
C LEU A 194 5.42 25.63 22.14
N SER A 195 4.57 24.91 21.42
CA SER A 195 3.19 25.35 21.16
C SER A 195 2.30 25.24 22.40
N ALA A 196 2.57 24.31 23.32
CA ALA A 196 1.88 24.22 24.60
C ALA A 196 2.30 25.35 25.56
N ASP A 197 3.56 25.79 25.50
CA ASP A 197 4.09 26.91 26.31
C ASP A 197 3.63 28.31 25.83
N LEU A 198 3.10 28.39 24.59
CA LEU A 198 2.61 29.66 23.99
C LEU A 198 1.15 30.01 24.32
N THR A 199 0.43 29.20 25.08
CA THR A 199 -0.84 29.63 25.66
C THR A 199 -0.55 30.56 26.85
N PRO A 200 -0.84 31.85 26.75
CA PRO A 200 -0.62 32.74 27.89
C PRO A 200 -1.47 32.26 29.08
N THR A 201 -0.83 31.90 30.17
CA THR A 201 -1.48 31.66 31.44
C THR A 201 -2.00 33.03 31.95
N ILE A 202 -3.20 33.36 31.56
CA ILE A 202 -3.87 34.60 32.04
C ILE A 202 -4.46 34.26 33.40
N ASN A 203 -3.89 34.86 34.45
CA ASN A 203 -4.44 34.73 35.81
C ASN A 203 -5.78 35.45 35.91
N GLY A 204 -6.79 34.81 36.50
CA GLY A 204 -8.11 35.41 36.72
C GLY A 204 -9.06 35.34 35.53
N ILE A 205 -8.82 34.44 34.58
CA ILE A 205 -9.79 34.11 33.54
C ILE A 205 -11.13 33.67 34.18
N ALA A 206 -12.24 34.15 33.65
CA ALA A 206 -13.56 33.69 34.05
C ALA A 206 -13.74 32.19 33.89
N ASP A 207 -14.47 31.53 34.75
CA ASP A 207 -14.76 30.10 34.62
C ASP A 207 -15.54 29.84 33.31
N ILE A 208 -15.32 28.70 32.71
CA ILE A 208 -15.97 28.32 31.44
C ILE A 208 -17.50 28.16 31.59
N ASP A 209 -17.96 27.89 32.78
CA ASP A 209 -19.39 27.79 33.11
C ASP A 209 -20.01 29.11 33.53
N SER A 210 -19.21 30.19 33.68
CA SER A 210 -19.72 31.54 33.87
C SER A 210 -20.46 32.05 32.63
N THR A 211 -21.41 32.99 32.84
CA THR A 211 -22.26 33.51 31.76
C THR A 211 -21.72 34.80 31.16
N ILE A 212 -22.10 35.05 29.92
CA ILE A 212 -21.93 36.30 29.19
C ILE A 212 -23.26 36.71 28.59
N THR A 213 -23.57 38.02 28.61
CA THR A 213 -24.70 38.60 27.92
C THR A 213 -24.28 39.11 26.55
N LEU A 214 -24.98 38.69 25.49
CA LEU A 214 -24.73 39.06 24.12
C LEU A 214 -25.95 39.69 23.48
N HIS A 215 -25.74 40.75 22.69
CA HIS A 215 -26.79 41.53 22.04
C HIS A 215 -26.70 41.37 20.52
N GLY A 216 -27.86 41.24 19.90
CA GLY A 216 -27.94 41.11 18.43
C GLY A 216 -29.26 41.66 17.89
N THR A 217 -29.40 41.61 16.57
CA THR A 217 -30.62 41.98 15.88
C THR A 217 -31.07 40.88 14.93
N TYR A 218 -32.36 40.84 14.63
CA TYR A 218 -32.95 39.96 13.63
C TYR A 218 -34.09 40.67 12.89
N LYS A 219 -34.49 40.16 11.77
CA LYS A 219 -35.54 40.69 10.92
C LYS A 219 -36.75 39.76 10.89
N VAL A 220 -37.97 40.37 10.92
CA VAL A 220 -39.23 39.66 10.73
C VAL A 220 -39.97 40.26 9.55
N ASN A 221 -40.53 39.43 8.68
CA ASN A 221 -41.39 39.88 7.59
C ASN A 221 -42.84 39.77 8.03
N HIS A 222 -43.50 40.91 8.13
CA HIS A 222 -44.91 41.02 8.55
C HIS A 222 -45.90 40.93 7.38
N GLY A 223 -45.43 40.60 6.17
CA GLY A 223 -46.26 40.48 4.96
C GLY A 223 -46.28 41.73 4.10
N ARG A 224 -47.02 41.67 2.98
CA ARG A 224 -47.00 42.70 1.93
C ARG A 224 -47.39 44.11 2.38
N ASN A 225 -48.20 44.23 3.43
CA ASN A 225 -48.74 45.54 3.88
C ASN A 225 -47.93 46.16 5.02
N TYR A 226 -47.09 45.41 5.72
CA TYR A 226 -46.43 45.88 6.94
C TYR A 226 -44.91 45.90 6.85
N GLY A 227 -44.37 45.38 5.75
CA GLY A 227 -42.91 45.41 5.46
C GLY A 227 -42.08 44.50 6.38
N VAL A 228 -40.77 44.83 6.46
CA VAL A 228 -39.79 44.11 7.27
C VAL A 228 -39.42 44.93 8.49
N GLY A 229 -39.68 44.40 9.69
CA GLY A 229 -39.24 44.99 10.96
C GLY A 229 -37.88 44.44 11.39
N THR A 230 -37.07 45.30 12.05
CA THR A 230 -35.82 44.87 12.70
C THR A 230 -36.02 44.92 14.21
N TYR A 231 -35.64 43.90 14.91
CA TYR A 231 -35.84 43.72 16.35
C TYR A 231 -34.52 43.34 17.02
N ASP A 232 -34.35 43.78 18.26
CA ASP A 232 -33.23 43.45 19.10
C ASP A 232 -33.48 42.13 19.85
N PHE A 233 -32.42 41.39 20.12
CA PHE A 233 -32.45 40.28 21.06
C PHE A 233 -31.27 40.34 22.04
N THR A 234 -31.48 39.81 23.22
CA THR A 234 -30.46 39.66 24.27
C THR A 234 -30.42 38.19 24.69
N SER A 235 -29.22 37.61 24.75
CA SER A 235 -29.02 36.22 25.16
C SER A 235 -27.99 36.14 26.26
N GLU A 236 -28.35 35.56 27.38
CA GLU A 236 -27.44 35.21 28.46
C GLU A 236 -27.10 33.74 28.32
N ILE A 237 -25.81 33.43 28.21
CA ILE A 237 -25.32 32.07 27.90
C ILE A 237 -23.99 31.81 28.58
N SER A 238 -23.73 30.55 29.03
CA SER A 238 -22.43 30.18 29.55
C SER A 238 -21.41 29.98 28.39
N TRP A 239 -20.14 30.22 28.67
CA TRP A 239 -19.07 30.05 27.67
C TRP A 239 -19.01 28.61 27.12
N ARG A 240 -19.22 27.61 27.98
CA ARG A 240 -19.31 26.21 27.56
C ARG A 240 -20.45 25.99 26.58
N LYS A 241 -21.66 26.49 26.88
CA LYS A 241 -22.82 26.36 26.00
C LYS A 241 -22.63 27.11 24.70
N LEU A 242 -22.10 28.33 24.76
CA LEU A 242 -21.77 29.15 23.61
C LEU A 242 -20.78 28.40 22.68
N PHE A 243 -19.69 27.87 23.24
CA PHE A 243 -18.72 27.10 22.50
C PHE A 243 -19.37 25.85 21.85
N SER A 244 -20.21 25.12 22.59
CA SER A 244 -20.91 23.93 22.05
C SER A 244 -21.84 24.23 20.87
N LEU A 245 -22.32 25.46 20.70
CA LEU A 245 -23.16 25.87 19.57
C LEU A 245 -22.32 26.01 18.28
N ILE A 246 -21.11 26.55 18.39
CA ILE A 246 -20.29 26.89 17.22
C ILE A 246 -19.20 25.85 16.92
N ALA A 247 -18.74 25.12 17.90
CA ALA A 247 -17.60 24.17 17.74
C ALA A 247 -17.77 23.18 16.59
N PRO A 248 -18.95 22.55 16.35
CA PRO A 248 -19.13 21.64 15.23
C PRO A 248 -18.90 22.29 13.85
N TYR A 249 -19.21 23.57 13.74
CA TYR A 249 -19.02 24.33 12.50
C TYR A 249 -17.55 24.78 12.31
N ILE A 250 -16.79 24.93 13.40
CA ILE A 250 -15.37 25.33 13.35
C ILE A 250 -14.51 24.21 12.75
N VAL A 251 -14.95 22.96 12.78
CA VAL A 251 -14.27 21.81 12.13
C VAL A 251 -14.08 22.06 10.62
N GLU A 252 -14.99 22.78 9.98
CA GLU A 252 -14.92 23.12 8.55
C GLU A 252 -13.99 24.30 8.23
N HIS A 253 -13.24 24.81 9.22
CA HIS A 253 -12.37 25.96 9.10
C HIS A 253 -13.06 27.22 8.52
N PRO A 254 -14.16 27.68 9.11
CA PRO A 254 -14.92 28.84 8.64
C PRO A 254 -14.15 30.14 8.83
N ASN A 255 -14.51 31.15 8.05
CA ASN A 255 -14.02 32.50 8.29
C ASN A 255 -14.79 33.16 9.44
N ASP A 256 -14.21 34.24 9.97
CA ASP A 256 -14.76 35.04 11.09
C ASP A 256 -16.20 35.49 10.88
N THR A 257 -16.53 35.92 9.68
CA THR A 257 -17.89 36.37 9.32
C THR A 257 -18.91 35.23 9.42
N SER A 258 -18.52 34.02 8.94
CA SER A 258 -19.36 32.83 8.99
C SER A 258 -19.60 32.39 10.45
N VAL A 259 -18.57 32.40 11.28
CA VAL A 259 -18.69 32.06 12.70
C VAL A 259 -19.62 33.04 13.42
N LYS A 260 -19.47 34.36 13.16
CA LYS A 260 -20.32 35.40 13.72
C LYS A 260 -21.79 35.18 13.35
N LEU A 261 -22.05 34.86 12.08
CA LEU A 261 -23.43 34.62 11.61
C LEU A 261 -24.02 33.35 12.25
N THR A 262 -23.23 32.27 12.32
CA THR A 262 -23.64 30.99 12.95
C THR A 262 -23.99 31.24 14.43
N LEU A 263 -23.14 31.96 15.15
CA LEU A 263 -23.37 32.27 16.56
C LEU A 263 -24.63 33.13 16.74
N ALA A 264 -24.80 34.22 15.97
CA ALA A 264 -25.96 35.07 16.01
C ALA A 264 -27.27 34.30 15.77
N THR A 265 -27.27 33.43 14.77
CA THR A 265 -28.42 32.59 14.44
C THR A 265 -28.74 31.60 15.56
N SER A 266 -27.71 30.90 16.07
CA SER A 266 -27.89 29.89 17.12
C SER A 266 -28.40 30.55 18.44
N LEU A 267 -27.88 31.73 18.81
CA LEU A 267 -28.32 32.45 19.99
C LEU A 267 -29.80 32.88 19.89
N HIS A 268 -30.19 33.43 18.73
CA HIS A 268 -31.58 33.83 18.51
C HIS A 268 -32.52 32.61 18.55
N GLN A 269 -32.14 31.47 17.97
CA GLN A 269 -32.92 30.23 17.98
C GLN A 269 -33.15 29.66 19.40
N LEU A 270 -32.30 29.96 20.36
CA LEU A 270 -32.52 29.57 21.75
C LEU A 270 -33.63 30.40 22.44
N ILE A 271 -33.89 31.61 21.97
CA ILE A 271 -34.86 32.56 22.56
C ILE A 271 -36.16 32.52 21.78
N GLU A 272 -36.11 32.57 20.45
CA GLU A 272 -37.26 32.66 19.57
C GLU A 272 -37.03 31.93 18.26
N SER A 273 -38.06 31.30 17.68
CA SER A 273 -37.95 30.52 16.45
C SER A 273 -38.23 31.32 15.16
N LYS A 274 -38.75 32.54 15.28
CA LYS A 274 -39.17 33.36 14.13
C LYS A 274 -38.19 34.51 13.88
N GLY A 275 -37.65 34.58 12.67
CA GLY A 275 -36.75 35.65 12.25
C GLY A 275 -35.70 35.19 11.27
N TYR A 276 -35.06 36.12 10.58
CA TYR A 276 -33.97 35.90 9.62
C TYR A 276 -32.99 37.07 9.65
N SER A 277 -31.88 36.96 8.96
CA SER A 277 -30.85 38.01 8.87
C SER A 277 -30.32 38.45 10.25
N HIS A 278 -29.84 37.46 11.00
CA HIS A 278 -29.33 37.67 12.35
C HIS A 278 -27.97 38.39 12.32
N THR A 279 -27.80 39.32 13.27
CA THR A 279 -26.48 39.96 13.48
C THR A 279 -26.14 39.93 14.97
N LEU A 280 -24.88 40.07 15.31
CA LEU A 280 -24.37 40.15 16.67
C LEU A 280 -23.54 41.42 16.83
N ASN A 281 -23.53 42.00 18.00
CA ASN A 281 -22.69 43.15 18.33
C ASN A 281 -21.19 42.78 18.03
N ASP A 282 -20.51 43.68 17.32
CA ASP A 282 -19.16 43.38 16.82
C ASP A 282 -18.14 43.31 17.96
N GLN A 283 -18.23 44.20 18.94
CA GLN A 283 -17.30 44.20 20.07
C GLN A 283 -17.48 42.99 20.99
N GLU A 284 -18.73 42.59 21.21
CA GLU A 284 -19.05 41.39 21.99
C GLU A 284 -18.57 40.13 21.28
N PHE A 285 -18.71 40.05 19.95
CA PHE A 285 -18.18 38.93 19.17
C PHE A 285 -16.65 38.86 19.22
N LYS A 286 -15.96 40.02 19.20
CA LYS A 286 -14.50 40.06 19.39
C LYS A 286 -14.10 39.59 20.79
N THR A 287 -14.89 39.98 21.82
CA THR A 287 -14.69 39.47 23.19
C THR A 287 -14.84 37.95 23.24
N VAL A 288 -15.84 37.38 22.56
CA VAL A 288 -16.03 35.95 22.45
C VAL A 288 -14.81 35.29 21.82
N THR A 289 -14.30 35.86 20.70
CA THR A 289 -13.10 35.34 20.01
C THR A 289 -11.90 35.31 20.96
N ILE A 290 -11.62 36.38 21.66
CA ILE A 290 -10.51 36.53 22.59
C ILE A 290 -10.64 35.54 23.75
N GLN A 291 -11.84 35.43 24.34
CA GLN A 291 -12.06 34.55 25.48
C GLN A 291 -11.91 33.05 25.10
N LEU A 292 -12.44 32.64 23.95
CA LEU A 292 -12.25 31.26 23.47
C LEU A 292 -10.79 30.93 23.15
N LYS A 293 -10.02 31.90 22.66
CA LYS A 293 -8.58 31.78 22.51
C LYS A 293 -7.90 31.70 23.88
N ALA A 294 -8.28 32.49 24.83
CA ALA A 294 -7.72 32.48 26.20
C ALA A 294 -8.01 31.16 26.93
N TYR A 295 -9.15 30.52 26.68
CA TYR A 295 -9.43 29.16 27.13
C TYR A 295 -8.61 28.11 26.41
N GLY A 296 -7.90 28.47 25.31
CA GLY A 296 -7.16 27.55 24.48
C GLY A 296 -8.03 26.59 23.66
N LEU A 297 -9.27 27.00 23.31
CA LEU A 297 -10.23 26.17 22.59
C LEU A 297 -10.14 26.34 21.08
N ILE A 298 -9.72 27.54 20.64
CA ILE A 298 -9.61 27.88 19.21
C ILE A 298 -8.26 28.52 18.88
N LYS A 299 -7.88 28.39 17.61
CA LYS A 299 -6.83 29.17 16.95
C LYS A 299 -7.44 29.97 15.81
N THR A 300 -6.85 31.13 15.52
CA THR A 300 -7.27 31.96 14.39
C THR A 300 -6.07 32.30 13.53
N GLN A 301 -6.20 32.23 12.21
CA GLN A 301 -5.14 32.51 11.27
C GLN A 301 -5.65 33.31 10.07
N TYR A 302 -4.86 34.30 9.61
CA TYR A 302 -5.15 35.01 8.36
C TYR A 302 -4.73 34.14 7.17
N LEU A 303 -5.68 33.81 6.32
CA LEU A 303 -5.46 33.01 5.11
C LEU A 303 -6.10 33.70 3.89
N LYS A 304 -5.58 33.36 2.70
CA LYS A 304 -6.19 33.81 1.42
C LYS A 304 -7.53 33.11 1.20
N THR A 305 -8.51 33.86 0.80
CA THR A 305 -9.81 33.32 0.36
C THR A 305 -9.73 32.89 -1.12
N THR A 306 -10.61 32.01 -1.54
CA THR A 306 -10.76 31.58 -2.94
C THR A 306 -11.10 32.71 -3.91
N LYS A 307 -11.62 33.85 -3.40
CA LYS A 307 -11.98 35.06 -4.15
C LYS A 307 -10.87 36.12 -4.17
N GLY A 308 -9.68 35.83 -3.64
CA GLY A 308 -8.49 36.69 -3.74
C GLY A 308 -8.29 37.71 -2.61
N GLY A 309 -9.10 37.68 -1.54
CA GLY A 309 -8.90 38.50 -0.34
C GLY A 309 -8.24 37.72 0.80
N MET A 310 -7.91 38.41 1.90
CA MET A 310 -7.46 37.80 3.17
C MET A 310 -8.62 37.79 4.15
N ALA A 311 -8.83 36.68 4.85
CA ALA A 311 -9.80 36.57 5.92
C ALA A 311 -9.21 35.84 7.13
N LEU A 312 -9.80 36.08 8.30
CA LEU A 312 -9.44 35.39 9.53
C LEU A 312 -10.24 34.09 9.60
N PHE A 313 -9.54 32.96 9.59
CA PHE A 313 -10.12 31.62 9.69
C PHE A 313 -9.96 31.07 11.09
N TRP A 314 -10.94 30.28 11.53
CA TRP A 314 -10.95 29.63 12.82
C TRP A 314 -10.67 28.15 12.69
N SER A 315 -9.96 27.61 13.68
CA SER A 315 -9.74 26.17 13.83
C SER A 315 -9.82 25.77 15.30
N LEU A 316 -10.24 24.56 15.60
CA LEU A 316 -10.20 24.01 16.94
C LEU A 316 -8.73 23.70 17.33
N THR A 317 -8.48 23.73 18.63
CA THR A 317 -7.30 23.10 19.23
C THR A 317 -7.67 21.69 19.67
N ASP A 318 -6.67 20.86 20.03
CA ASP A 318 -6.92 19.52 20.59
C ASP A 318 -7.85 19.58 21.80
N LYS A 319 -7.65 20.60 22.68
CA LYS A 319 -8.51 20.87 23.83
C LYS A 319 -9.93 21.27 23.41
N GLY A 320 -10.06 22.07 22.35
CA GLY A 320 -11.35 22.47 21.81
C GLY A 320 -12.10 21.30 21.20
N GLU A 321 -11.41 20.45 20.46
CA GLU A 321 -12.00 19.24 19.87
C GLU A 321 -12.49 18.27 20.96
N GLN A 322 -11.68 18.03 21.98
CA GLN A 322 -12.09 17.22 23.13
C GLN A 322 -13.34 17.77 23.81
N LEU A 323 -13.38 19.07 24.12
CA LEU A 323 -14.54 19.69 24.75
C LEU A 323 -15.79 19.67 23.87
N MET A 324 -15.64 19.83 22.56
CA MET A 324 -16.71 19.67 21.57
C MET A 324 -17.32 18.27 21.63
N ILE A 325 -16.49 17.24 21.58
CA ILE A 325 -16.90 15.84 21.66
C ILE A 325 -17.62 15.57 22.98
N GLU A 326 -17.04 15.98 24.12
CA GLU A 326 -17.66 15.84 25.46
C GLU A 326 -19.04 16.46 25.57
N SER A 327 -19.25 17.61 24.92
CA SER A 327 -20.49 18.38 24.97
C SER A 327 -21.58 17.89 24.00
N ARG A 328 -21.21 17.08 22.97
CA ARG A 328 -22.09 16.64 21.87
C ARG A 328 -22.34 15.16 21.80
N ILE A 329 -21.52 14.36 22.48
CA ILE A 329 -21.66 12.90 22.46
C ILE A 329 -23.00 12.50 23.10
N VAL A 330 -23.71 11.61 22.42
CA VAL A 330 -24.91 10.95 22.97
C VAL A 330 -24.45 9.80 23.84
N ARG A 331 -24.79 9.83 25.13
CA ARG A 331 -24.47 8.73 26.06
C ARG A 331 -25.69 7.84 26.21
N GLU A 332 -25.44 6.51 26.34
CA GLU A 332 -26.53 5.63 26.77
C GLU A 332 -27.02 6.04 28.15
N ASN A 333 -28.34 6.15 28.28
CA ASN A 333 -28.96 6.39 29.58
C ASN A 333 -28.66 5.16 30.45
N THR A 334 -27.81 5.32 31.44
CA THR A 334 -27.59 4.35 32.52
C THR A 334 -28.78 4.37 33.48
#